data_cf0663fbcd5eea05fa8a9158ef80d26a
#
_entry.id   cf0663fbcd5eea05fa8a9158ef80d26a
#
_cell.length_a   1.000
_cell.length_b   1.000
_cell.length_c   1.000
_cell.angle_alpha   90.00
_cell.angle_beta   90.00
_cell.angle_gamma   90.00
#
_symmetry.space_group_name_H-M   'P 1'
#
loop_
_entity.id
_entity.type
_entity.pdbx_description
1 polymer ?
#
loop_
_entity_poly.entity_id
_entity_poly.type
_entity_poly.pdbx_seq_one_letter_code
_entity_poly.pdbx_strand_id
1 'polypeptide(L)'
;MSEVTLTASTGRETGTRPSRRVRREGRVPAVVYGGGDPAVSVTVDRRELRRVLSTDAGQNALITLSVDGDSLLTVVKDLQRHPVRRDVTHIDFLKVDASQPIEVEIPIRLVGEAKEVNTNGGITEQRLTALKVLVRPDSIPDSVEVDISDLTLTTSIQVKDLVLPEGCEAITDADQAVVTAELTRAAVTEREGEGEEGEAGAEGAEATSGDESGGDEAEG
;
A
#
# COMPACT_ATOMS: atom_id res chain seq x y z
N MET A 1 17.10 -3.46 17.39
CA MET A 1 15.85 -2.67 17.50
C MET A 1 16.16 -1.37 18.22
N SER A 2 15.74 -0.25 17.65
CA SER A 2 15.97 1.07 18.29
C SER A 2 14.76 1.37 19.16
N GLU A 3 14.91 1.22 20.47
CA GLU A 3 13.92 1.67 21.43
C GLU A 3 13.90 3.20 21.43
N VAL A 4 12.81 3.79 20.98
CA VAL A 4 12.70 5.24 20.84
C VAL A 4 11.73 5.76 21.89
N THR A 5 12.21 6.73 22.70
CA THR A 5 11.39 7.37 23.73
C THR A 5 10.68 8.58 23.15
N LEU A 6 9.39 8.72 23.43
CA LEU A 6 8.54 9.85 23.04
C LEU A 6 7.82 10.40 24.27
N THR A 7 7.84 11.73 24.45
CA THR A 7 7.15 12.38 25.57
C THR A 7 5.72 12.73 25.21
N ALA A 8 4.77 12.36 26.05
CA ALA A 8 3.36 12.68 25.90
C ALA A 8 2.82 13.39 27.13
N SER A 9 1.90 14.34 26.93
CA SER A 9 1.22 15.07 28.00
C SER A 9 -0.26 14.75 27.97
N THR A 10 -0.86 14.47 29.12
CA THR A 10 -2.30 14.25 29.30
C THR A 10 -3.07 15.56 29.45
N GLY A 11 -4.38 15.46 29.74
CA GLY A 11 -5.21 16.60 30.11
C GLY A 11 -5.64 17.49 28.95
N ARG A 12 -5.50 17.02 27.67
CA ARG A 12 -6.02 17.80 26.55
C ARG A 12 -7.54 17.79 26.51
N GLU A 13 -8.12 18.94 26.19
CA GLU A 13 -9.54 19.03 25.84
C GLU A 13 -9.81 18.28 24.53
N THR A 14 -10.90 17.51 24.49
CA THR A 14 -11.36 16.81 23.28
C THR A 14 -12.25 17.70 22.43
N GLY A 15 -12.31 17.40 21.11
CA GLY A 15 -13.15 18.12 20.15
C GLY A 15 -12.36 18.86 19.07
N THR A 16 -13.09 19.39 18.08
CA THR A 16 -12.49 19.95 16.86
C THR A 16 -11.68 21.22 17.11
N ARG A 17 -12.21 22.14 17.92
CA ARG A 17 -11.55 23.44 18.21
C ARG A 17 -10.26 23.25 19.01
N PRO A 18 -10.25 22.53 20.14
CA PRO A 18 -9.04 22.23 20.89
C PRO A 18 -7.99 21.50 20.04
N SER A 19 -8.37 20.46 19.28
CA SER A 19 -7.44 19.71 18.42
C SER A 19 -6.79 20.59 17.35
N ARG A 20 -7.52 21.59 16.78
CA ARG A 20 -6.92 22.55 15.86
C ARG A 20 -5.92 23.49 16.55
N ARG A 21 -6.17 23.88 17.82
CA ARG A 21 -5.24 24.69 18.61
C ARG A 21 -3.95 23.93 18.86
N VAL A 22 -4.02 22.69 19.35
CA VAL A 22 -2.88 21.80 19.59
C VAL A 22 -2.00 21.68 18.34
N ARG A 23 -2.61 21.47 17.16
CA ARG A 23 -1.86 21.36 15.89
C ARG A 23 -1.19 22.66 15.47
N ARG A 24 -1.77 23.84 15.78
CA ARG A 24 -1.14 25.16 15.52
C ARG A 24 0.05 25.40 16.43
N GLU A 25 0.04 24.89 17.64
CA GLU A 25 1.13 24.93 18.61
C GLU A 25 2.28 23.97 18.29
N GLY A 26 2.19 23.23 17.16
CA GLY A 26 3.21 22.27 16.75
C GLY A 26 3.13 20.92 17.46
N ARG A 27 2.04 20.64 18.15
CA ARG A 27 1.76 19.37 18.81
C ARG A 27 0.78 18.53 17.99
N VAL A 28 0.78 17.22 18.21
CA VAL A 28 -0.12 16.28 17.56
C VAL A 28 -1.03 15.66 18.61
N PRO A 29 -2.37 15.73 18.43
CA PRO A 29 -3.29 15.02 19.30
C PRO A 29 -3.15 13.51 19.06
N ALA A 30 -3.11 12.75 20.14
CA ALA A 30 -2.97 11.31 20.13
C ALA A 30 -3.93 10.66 21.15
N VAL A 31 -4.08 9.35 21.01
CA VAL A 31 -4.81 8.50 21.96
C VAL A 31 -3.94 7.28 22.26
N VAL A 32 -3.90 6.89 23.53
CA VAL A 32 -3.26 5.65 24.00
C VAL A 32 -4.34 4.74 24.53
N TYR A 33 -4.38 3.49 24.06
CA TYR A 33 -5.34 2.48 24.52
C TYR A 33 -4.71 1.09 24.47
N GLY A 34 -5.36 0.11 25.07
CA GLY A 34 -4.87 -1.28 25.15
C GLY A 34 -4.55 -1.69 26.60
N GLY A 35 -4.17 -2.98 26.77
CA GLY A 35 -3.85 -3.53 28.08
C GLY A 35 -5.02 -3.61 29.06
N GLY A 36 -6.27 -3.44 28.58
CA GLY A 36 -7.47 -3.41 29.44
C GLY A 36 -7.74 -2.07 30.13
N ASP A 37 -6.86 -1.09 29.95
CA ASP A 37 -7.03 0.25 30.51
C ASP A 37 -7.94 1.13 29.63
N PRO A 38 -8.62 2.15 30.23
CA PRO A 38 -9.40 3.10 29.45
C PRO A 38 -8.51 3.93 28.52
N ALA A 39 -9.04 4.32 27.35
CA ALA A 39 -8.33 5.16 26.41
C ALA A 39 -7.99 6.54 27.00
N VAL A 40 -6.72 6.92 26.93
CA VAL A 40 -6.20 8.19 27.44
C VAL A 40 -5.88 9.12 26.27
N SER A 41 -6.44 10.32 26.29
CA SER A 41 -6.17 11.36 25.31
C SER A 41 -4.89 12.12 25.68
N VAL A 42 -3.90 12.06 24.80
CA VAL A 42 -2.58 12.69 25.00
C VAL A 42 -2.22 13.65 23.86
N THR A 43 -1.16 14.42 24.07
CA THR A 43 -0.53 15.24 23.01
C THR A 43 0.96 14.95 22.98
N VAL A 44 1.52 14.83 21.77
CA VAL A 44 2.95 14.60 21.54
C VAL A 44 3.55 15.75 20.73
N ASP A 45 4.85 15.99 20.88
CA ASP A 45 5.56 16.99 20.06
C ASP A 45 5.71 16.49 18.61
N ARG A 46 5.40 17.35 17.63
CA ARG A 46 5.46 17.01 16.22
C ARG A 46 6.88 16.68 15.74
N ARG A 47 7.89 17.35 16.27
CA ARG A 47 9.28 17.17 15.85
C ARG A 47 9.83 15.85 16.37
N GLU A 48 9.55 15.54 17.65
CA GLU A 48 9.91 14.27 18.27
C GLU A 48 9.23 13.11 17.53
N LEU A 49 7.90 13.21 17.31
CA LEU A 49 7.14 12.20 16.57
C LEU A 49 7.70 11.99 15.15
N ARG A 50 8.03 13.07 14.43
CA ARG A 50 8.62 12.94 13.10
C ARG A 50 9.96 12.19 13.14
N ARG A 51 10.80 12.45 14.14
CA ARG A 51 12.09 11.77 14.32
C ARG A 51 11.87 10.26 14.53
N VAL A 52 10.92 9.89 15.37
CA VAL A 52 10.54 8.50 15.63
C VAL A 52 10.07 7.81 14.35
N LEU A 53 9.14 8.44 13.62
CA LEU A 53 8.57 7.91 12.38
C LEU A 53 9.53 7.93 11.17
N SER A 54 10.67 8.59 11.28
CA SER A 54 11.71 8.63 10.23
C SER A 54 12.76 7.54 10.39
N THR A 55 12.66 6.66 11.37
CA THR A 55 13.48 5.47 11.50
C THR A 55 13.08 4.41 10.46
N ASP A 56 13.96 3.45 10.21
CA ASP A 56 13.69 2.37 9.24
C ASP A 56 12.44 1.56 9.60
N ALA A 57 12.18 1.36 10.90
CA ALA A 57 10.96 0.75 11.43
C ALA A 57 9.69 1.58 11.17
N GLY A 58 9.82 2.90 10.94
CA GLY A 58 8.72 3.77 10.57
C GLY A 58 7.54 3.72 11.55
N GLN A 59 6.37 3.26 11.05
CA GLN A 59 5.15 3.12 11.86
C GLN A 59 5.20 1.88 12.77
N ASN A 60 6.05 0.91 12.48
CA ASN A 60 6.16 -0.34 13.21
C ASN A 60 7.20 -0.28 14.34
N ALA A 61 7.76 0.92 14.59
CA ALA A 61 8.70 1.15 15.68
C ALA A 61 8.03 0.87 17.04
N LEU A 62 8.76 0.16 17.90
CA LEU A 62 8.42 0.01 19.30
C LEU A 62 8.77 1.30 20.04
N ILE A 63 7.78 1.97 20.61
CA ILE A 63 7.91 3.30 21.19
C ILE A 63 7.66 3.23 22.69
N THR A 64 8.66 3.63 23.48
CA THR A 64 8.50 3.87 24.91
C THR A 64 7.88 5.26 25.10
N LEU A 65 6.57 5.31 25.34
CA LEU A 65 5.82 6.54 25.54
C LEU A 65 5.88 6.95 27.01
N SER A 66 6.49 8.09 27.31
CA SER A 66 6.48 8.68 28.65
C SER A 66 5.25 9.57 28.83
N VAL A 67 4.31 9.12 29.64
CA VAL A 67 3.04 9.83 29.93
C VAL A 67 3.05 10.27 31.39
N ASP A 68 3.18 11.56 31.66
CA ASP A 68 3.20 12.17 33.00
C ASP A 68 4.15 11.50 34.02
N GLY A 69 5.21 10.84 33.53
CA GLY A 69 6.21 10.16 34.35
C GLY A 69 6.14 8.63 34.31
N ASP A 70 5.05 8.07 33.82
CA ASP A 70 4.92 6.64 33.59
C ASP A 70 5.45 6.28 32.18
N SER A 71 6.17 5.18 32.07
CA SER A 71 6.68 4.67 30.81
C SER A 71 5.83 3.51 30.30
N LEU A 72 5.20 3.69 29.13
CA LEU A 72 4.33 2.73 28.49
C LEU A 72 4.96 2.22 27.21
N LEU A 73 5.05 0.91 27.02
CA LEU A 73 5.47 0.31 25.77
C LEU A 73 4.31 0.33 24.79
N THR A 74 4.51 0.95 23.63
CA THR A 74 3.45 1.19 22.65
C THR A 74 3.92 0.97 21.21
N VAL A 75 2.97 0.63 20.34
CA VAL A 75 3.15 0.58 18.88
C VAL A 75 2.13 1.53 18.24
N VAL A 76 2.47 2.10 17.09
CA VAL A 76 1.53 2.93 16.32
C VAL A 76 0.51 2.02 15.63
N LYS A 77 -0.76 2.13 15.99
CA LYS A 77 -1.84 1.35 15.37
C LYS A 77 -2.44 2.07 14.15
N ASP A 78 -2.62 3.39 14.25
CA ASP A 78 -3.11 4.21 13.15
C ASP A 78 -2.40 5.56 13.10
N LEU A 79 -2.18 6.06 11.90
CA LEU A 79 -1.51 7.31 11.64
C LEU A 79 -2.23 8.11 10.55
N GLN A 80 -2.92 9.17 10.97
CA GLN A 80 -3.60 10.06 10.04
C GLN A 80 -2.68 11.18 9.57
N ARG A 81 -2.54 11.31 8.25
CA ARG A 81 -1.75 12.37 7.61
C ARG A 81 -2.65 13.33 6.82
N HIS A 82 -2.26 14.59 6.79
CA HIS A 82 -2.92 15.57 5.93
C HIS A 82 -2.58 15.27 4.45
N PRO A 83 -3.57 15.10 3.53
CA PRO A 83 -3.31 14.62 2.17
C PRO A 83 -2.35 15.50 1.37
N VAL A 84 -2.41 16.82 1.54
CA VAL A 84 -1.57 17.77 0.80
C VAL A 84 -0.25 18.07 1.52
N ARG A 85 -0.31 18.43 2.80
CA ARG A 85 0.89 18.83 3.57
C ARG A 85 1.69 17.67 4.12
N ARG A 86 1.11 16.45 4.11
CA ARG A 86 1.68 15.21 4.67
C ARG A 86 2.04 15.28 6.16
N ASP A 87 1.61 16.35 6.85
CA ASP A 87 1.77 16.47 8.30
C ASP A 87 0.88 15.45 9.02
N VAL A 88 1.38 14.86 10.10
CA VAL A 88 0.58 13.99 10.97
C VAL A 88 -0.50 14.82 11.66
N THR A 89 -1.74 14.41 11.54
CA THR A 89 -2.91 15.06 12.12
C THR A 89 -3.44 14.36 13.35
N HIS A 90 -3.29 13.05 13.42
CA HIS A 90 -3.65 12.21 14.57
C HIS A 90 -2.76 10.98 14.60
N ILE A 91 -2.57 10.42 15.79
CA ILE A 91 -1.85 9.15 15.97
C ILE A 91 -2.50 8.36 17.09
N ASP A 92 -2.62 7.07 16.87
CA ASP A 92 -3.18 6.11 17.80
C ASP A 92 -2.07 5.16 18.27
N PHE A 93 -1.83 5.14 19.58
CA PHE A 93 -0.88 4.26 20.22
C PHE A 93 -1.61 3.10 20.88
N LEU A 94 -1.21 1.88 20.52
CA LEU A 94 -1.64 0.66 21.18
C LEU A 94 -0.60 0.28 22.24
N LYS A 95 -1.02 0.21 23.51
CA LYS A 95 -0.20 -0.32 24.60
C LYS A 95 -0.03 -1.82 24.37
N VAL A 96 1.18 -2.29 24.40
CA VAL A 96 1.52 -3.68 24.11
C VAL A 96 2.33 -4.31 25.25
N ASP A 97 2.12 -5.60 25.45
CA ASP A 97 2.94 -6.43 26.31
C ASP A 97 3.91 -7.24 25.42
N ALA A 98 5.18 -7.27 25.77
CA ALA A 98 6.22 -7.96 24.98
C ALA A 98 5.91 -9.45 24.74
N SER A 99 5.10 -10.06 25.63
CA SER A 99 4.78 -11.48 25.58
C SER A 99 3.58 -11.85 24.70
N GLN A 100 2.74 -10.87 24.33
CA GLN A 100 1.49 -11.11 23.59
C GLN A 100 1.67 -10.77 22.11
N PRO A 101 1.23 -11.65 21.19
CA PRO A 101 1.22 -11.34 19.77
C PRO A 101 0.19 -10.22 19.49
N ILE A 102 0.55 -9.33 18.60
CA ILE A 102 -0.29 -8.19 18.19
C ILE A 102 -0.49 -8.19 16.67
N GLU A 103 -1.61 -7.64 16.24
CA GLU A 103 -1.89 -7.41 14.82
C GLU A 103 -1.31 -6.07 14.40
N VAL A 104 -0.39 -6.09 13.43
CA VAL A 104 0.24 -4.90 12.83
C VAL A 104 0.15 -4.94 11.31
N GLU A 105 0.21 -3.76 10.69
CA GLU A 105 0.30 -3.61 9.24
C GLU A 105 1.75 -3.34 8.85
N ILE A 106 2.36 -4.25 8.09
CA ILE A 106 3.75 -4.14 7.64
C ILE A 106 3.75 -3.68 6.18
N PRO A 107 4.47 -2.61 5.83
CA PRO A 107 4.56 -2.13 4.46
C PRO A 107 5.29 -3.14 3.57
N ILE A 108 4.79 -3.31 2.35
CA ILE A 108 5.41 -4.14 1.32
C ILE A 108 6.30 -3.24 0.45
N ARG A 109 7.56 -3.63 0.29
CA ARG A 109 8.52 -2.98 -0.60
C ARG A 109 8.79 -3.88 -1.80
N LEU A 110 8.56 -3.36 -2.99
CA LEU A 110 8.92 -4.04 -4.22
C LEU A 110 10.42 -3.84 -4.49
N VAL A 111 11.10 -4.94 -4.79
CA VAL A 111 12.52 -4.97 -5.11
C VAL A 111 12.70 -5.55 -6.51
N GLY A 112 13.68 -5.06 -7.26
CA GLY A 112 13.93 -5.48 -8.64
C GLY A 112 13.12 -4.71 -9.67
N GLU A 113 13.23 -5.12 -10.92
CA GLU A 113 12.52 -4.55 -12.07
C GLU A 113 11.84 -5.67 -12.86
N ALA A 114 10.55 -5.53 -13.13
CA ALA A 114 9.78 -6.46 -13.95
C ALA A 114 10.10 -6.23 -15.46
N LYS A 115 11.28 -6.72 -15.91
CA LYS A 115 11.80 -6.47 -17.27
C LYS A 115 10.89 -7.03 -18.35
N GLU A 116 10.32 -8.21 -18.14
CA GLU A 116 9.41 -8.83 -19.10
C GLU A 116 8.12 -8.02 -19.26
N VAL A 117 7.58 -7.50 -18.16
CA VAL A 117 6.38 -6.64 -18.17
C VAL A 117 6.66 -5.36 -18.95
N ASN A 118 7.78 -4.68 -18.63
CA ASN A 118 8.17 -3.43 -19.29
C ASN A 118 8.44 -3.63 -20.79
N THR A 119 9.14 -4.71 -21.17
CA THR A 119 9.45 -5.01 -22.59
C THR A 119 8.18 -5.28 -23.41
N ASN A 120 7.18 -5.87 -22.80
CA ASN A 120 5.90 -6.17 -23.43
C ASN A 120 4.88 -5.01 -23.37
N GLY A 121 5.30 -3.80 -22.96
CA GLY A 121 4.43 -2.63 -22.87
C GLY A 121 3.43 -2.69 -21.71
N GLY A 122 3.68 -3.52 -20.71
CA GLY A 122 2.87 -3.63 -19.49
C GLY A 122 3.32 -2.65 -18.41
N ILE A 123 2.49 -2.51 -17.39
CA ILE A 123 2.77 -1.80 -16.14
C ILE A 123 2.57 -2.74 -14.96
N THR A 124 3.38 -2.55 -13.94
CA THR A 124 3.25 -3.26 -12.67
C THR A 124 2.33 -2.46 -11.75
N GLU A 125 1.27 -3.07 -11.25
CA GLU A 125 0.35 -2.49 -10.29
C GLU A 125 0.48 -3.17 -8.94
N GLN A 126 0.80 -2.40 -7.90
CA GLN A 126 0.79 -2.87 -6.53
C GLN A 126 -0.63 -2.78 -5.96
N ARG A 127 -1.29 -3.93 -5.80
CA ARG A 127 -2.66 -4.04 -5.26
C ARG A 127 -2.68 -3.94 -3.75
N LEU A 128 -1.66 -4.49 -3.09
CA LEU A 128 -1.54 -4.49 -1.64
C LEU A 128 -0.27 -3.74 -1.24
N THR A 129 -0.42 -2.63 -0.50
CA THR A 129 0.71 -1.80 -0.05
C THR A 129 1.20 -2.17 1.35
N ALA A 130 0.37 -2.84 2.15
CA ALA A 130 0.70 -3.31 3.49
C ALA A 130 0.04 -4.65 3.76
N LEU A 131 0.71 -5.51 4.52
CA LEU A 131 0.27 -6.83 4.93
C LEU A 131 -0.12 -6.81 6.41
N LYS A 132 -1.30 -7.33 6.74
CA LYS A 132 -1.71 -7.54 8.14
C LYS A 132 -1.13 -8.84 8.64
N VAL A 133 -0.35 -8.74 9.70
CA VAL A 133 0.30 -9.89 10.32
C VAL A 133 0.09 -9.92 11.82
N LEU A 134 0.07 -11.11 12.37
CA LEU A 134 0.16 -11.38 13.81
C LEU A 134 1.63 -11.62 14.14
N VAL A 135 2.19 -10.82 15.03
CA VAL A 135 3.62 -10.87 15.36
C VAL A 135 3.85 -10.41 16.80
N ARG A 136 4.93 -10.88 17.42
CA ARG A 136 5.34 -10.39 18.74
C ARG A 136 6.01 -9.02 18.60
N PRO A 137 5.79 -8.11 19.57
CA PRO A 137 6.39 -6.77 19.53
C PRO A 137 7.91 -6.75 19.35
N ASP A 138 8.61 -7.77 19.87
CA ASP A 138 10.07 -7.88 19.78
C ASP A 138 10.58 -8.30 18.39
N SER A 139 9.72 -8.80 17.50
CA SER A 139 10.10 -9.34 16.19
C SER A 139 9.37 -8.70 15.02
N ILE A 140 8.86 -7.49 15.19
CA ILE A 140 8.18 -6.75 14.13
C ILE A 140 9.20 -6.38 13.04
N PRO A 141 9.04 -6.83 11.78
CA PRO A 141 9.92 -6.42 10.69
C PRO A 141 9.57 -5.01 10.20
N ASP A 142 10.56 -4.31 9.67
CA ASP A 142 10.40 -2.94 9.15
C ASP A 142 9.62 -2.92 7.84
N SER A 143 9.79 -3.94 7.00
CA SER A 143 9.10 -4.13 5.72
C SER A 143 9.18 -5.57 5.26
N VAL A 144 8.25 -5.98 4.40
CA VAL A 144 8.31 -7.23 3.64
C VAL A 144 8.79 -6.90 2.24
N GLU A 145 9.93 -7.47 1.83
CA GLU A 145 10.48 -7.29 0.50
C GLU A 145 9.91 -8.33 -0.46
N VAL A 146 9.47 -7.87 -1.62
CA VAL A 146 8.89 -8.70 -2.68
C VAL A 146 9.67 -8.48 -3.96
N ASP A 147 10.33 -9.51 -4.45
CA ASP A 147 11.04 -9.46 -5.71
C ASP A 147 10.04 -9.59 -6.88
N ILE A 148 10.08 -8.60 -7.78
CA ILE A 148 9.23 -8.54 -8.98
C ILE A 148 10.00 -8.85 -10.26
N SER A 149 11.25 -9.30 -10.18
CA SER A 149 12.12 -9.51 -11.35
C SER A 149 11.57 -10.57 -12.31
N ASP A 150 10.92 -11.60 -11.77
CA ASP A 150 10.32 -12.72 -12.52
C ASP A 150 8.84 -12.52 -12.85
N LEU A 151 8.30 -11.30 -12.63
CA LEU A 151 6.90 -11.01 -12.90
C LEU A 151 6.64 -10.95 -14.41
N THR A 152 5.63 -11.69 -14.88
CA THR A 152 5.17 -11.71 -16.29
C THR A 152 3.75 -11.13 -16.38
N LEU A 153 3.26 -10.86 -17.60
CA LEU A 153 1.89 -10.35 -17.82
C LEU A 153 0.79 -11.32 -17.41
N THR A 154 1.11 -12.61 -17.27
CA THR A 154 0.14 -13.66 -16.94
C THR A 154 0.23 -14.12 -15.49
N THR A 155 1.29 -13.74 -14.78
CA THR A 155 1.52 -14.13 -13.39
C THR A 155 1.20 -12.98 -12.44
N SER A 156 0.68 -13.31 -11.26
CA SER A 156 0.49 -12.38 -10.16
C SER A 156 1.17 -12.93 -8.93
N ILE A 157 1.79 -12.07 -8.13
CA ILE A 157 2.36 -12.44 -6.84
C ILE A 157 1.25 -12.34 -5.80
N GLN A 158 1.02 -13.42 -5.08
CA GLN A 158 -0.02 -13.52 -4.04
C GLN A 158 0.61 -13.52 -2.64
N VAL A 159 -0.21 -13.30 -1.61
CA VAL A 159 0.27 -13.29 -0.21
C VAL A 159 0.97 -14.59 0.18
N LYS A 160 0.51 -15.75 -0.33
CA LYS A 160 1.14 -17.05 -0.08
C LYS A 160 2.56 -17.21 -0.64
N ASP A 161 2.90 -16.41 -1.66
CA ASP A 161 4.21 -16.46 -2.33
C ASP A 161 5.25 -15.58 -1.61
N LEU A 162 4.81 -14.84 -0.58
CA LEU A 162 5.67 -13.95 0.19
C LEU A 162 6.53 -14.72 1.19
N VAL A 163 7.80 -14.38 1.26
CA VAL A 163 8.70 -14.89 2.29
C VAL A 163 8.54 -14.03 3.55
N LEU A 164 7.82 -14.56 4.53
CA LEU A 164 7.63 -13.88 5.81
C LEU A 164 8.80 -14.19 6.76
N PRO A 165 9.26 -13.21 7.55
CA PRO A 165 10.23 -13.44 8.62
C PRO A 165 9.71 -14.40 9.68
N GLU A 166 10.63 -15.01 10.43
CA GLU A 166 10.28 -15.94 11.52
C GLU A 166 9.40 -15.25 12.58
N GLY A 167 8.32 -15.94 12.96
CA GLY A 167 7.38 -15.44 13.99
C GLY A 167 6.29 -14.50 13.49
N CYS A 168 6.16 -14.30 12.17
CA CYS A 168 5.09 -13.55 11.54
C CYS A 168 4.05 -14.49 10.91
N GLU A 169 2.79 -14.35 11.27
CA GLU A 169 1.67 -15.05 10.66
C GLU A 169 0.80 -14.07 9.88
N ALA A 170 0.61 -14.29 8.57
CA ALA A 170 -0.27 -13.45 7.77
C ALA A 170 -1.74 -13.68 8.18
N ILE A 171 -2.45 -12.60 8.49
CA ILE A 171 -3.90 -12.59 8.71
C ILE A 171 -4.63 -12.33 7.39
N THR A 172 -3.96 -11.65 6.47
CA THR A 172 -4.50 -11.35 5.13
C THR A 172 -4.69 -12.64 4.36
N ASP A 173 -5.74 -12.70 3.52
CA ASP A 173 -6.06 -13.86 2.70
C ASP A 173 -4.87 -14.27 1.83
N ALA A 174 -4.53 -15.56 1.87
CA ALA A 174 -3.37 -16.11 1.16
C ALA A 174 -3.47 -15.99 -0.37
N ASP A 175 -4.68 -15.99 -0.91
CA ASP A 175 -4.94 -15.88 -2.36
C ASP A 175 -5.07 -14.42 -2.85
N GLN A 176 -4.98 -13.46 -1.94
CA GLN A 176 -5.02 -12.04 -2.31
C GLN A 176 -3.79 -11.66 -3.11
N ALA A 177 -4.00 -11.00 -4.28
CA ALA A 177 -2.92 -10.51 -5.11
C ALA A 177 -2.21 -9.31 -4.44
N VAL A 178 -0.90 -9.38 -4.37
CA VAL A 178 -0.01 -8.32 -3.88
C VAL A 178 0.42 -7.43 -5.02
N VAL A 179 0.87 -8.05 -6.12
CA VAL A 179 1.33 -7.37 -7.33
C VAL A 179 0.75 -8.06 -8.54
N THR A 180 0.24 -7.27 -9.48
CA THR A 180 -0.25 -7.73 -10.78
C THR A 180 0.44 -6.93 -11.89
N ALA A 181 0.53 -7.55 -13.07
CA ALA A 181 0.97 -6.86 -14.27
C ALA A 181 -0.21 -6.69 -15.23
N GLU A 182 -0.36 -5.51 -15.78
CA GLU A 182 -1.42 -5.19 -16.74
C GLU A 182 -0.83 -4.56 -17.99
N LEU A 183 -1.43 -4.85 -19.15
CA LEU A 183 -1.05 -4.20 -20.41
C LEU A 183 -1.54 -2.76 -20.44
N THR A 184 -0.72 -1.86 -20.94
CA THR A 184 -1.17 -0.49 -21.21
C THR A 184 -2.12 -0.46 -22.40
N ARG A 185 -3.07 0.47 -22.42
CA ARG A 185 -4.00 0.66 -23.55
C ARG A 185 -3.25 0.88 -24.87
N ALA A 186 -2.10 1.55 -24.85
CA ALA A 186 -1.28 1.76 -26.03
C ALA A 186 -0.75 0.43 -26.58
N ALA A 187 -0.22 -0.45 -25.73
CA ALA A 187 0.29 -1.76 -26.13
C ALA A 187 -0.82 -2.70 -26.61
N VAL A 188 -2.03 -2.57 -26.08
CA VAL A 188 -3.20 -3.32 -26.58
C VAL A 188 -3.57 -2.86 -27.99
N THR A 189 -3.61 -1.55 -28.24
CA THR A 189 -3.95 -0.99 -29.55
C THR A 189 -2.90 -1.33 -30.62
N GLU A 190 -1.61 -1.35 -30.27
CA GLU A 190 -0.55 -1.77 -31.20
C GLU A 190 -0.67 -3.24 -31.57
N ARG A 191 -1.00 -4.12 -30.62
CA ARG A 191 -1.20 -5.57 -30.88
C ARG A 191 -2.47 -5.86 -31.68
N GLU A 192 -3.54 -5.10 -31.48
CA GLU A 192 -4.77 -5.21 -32.29
C GLU A 192 -4.53 -4.69 -33.71
N GLY A 193 -3.69 -3.64 -33.90
CA GLY A 193 -3.33 -3.12 -35.21
C GLY A 193 -2.42 -4.04 -36.02
N GLU A 194 -1.49 -4.78 -35.39
CA GLU A 194 -0.65 -5.77 -36.07
C GLU A 194 -1.41 -7.06 -36.43
N GLY A 195 -2.54 -7.35 -35.78
CA GLY A 195 -3.40 -8.50 -36.08
C GLY A 195 -4.29 -8.31 -37.31
N GLU A 196 -4.63 -7.07 -37.67
CA GLU A 196 -5.49 -6.77 -38.82
C GLU A 196 -4.74 -6.61 -40.15
N GLU A 197 -3.44 -6.33 -40.15
CA GLU A 197 -2.65 -6.26 -41.39
C GLU A 197 -2.18 -7.65 -41.92
N GLY A 198 -2.36 -8.72 -41.16
CA GLY A 198 -1.95 -10.09 -41.54
C GLY A 198 -2.99 -10.91 -42.33
N GLU A 199 -4.26 -10.46 -42.40
CA GLU A 199 -5.34 -11.27 -43.03
C GLU A 199 -5.91 -10.72 -44.37
N ALA A 200 -5.36 -9.61 -44.88
CA ALA A 200 -5.78 -9.00 -46.13
C ALA A 200 -4.88 -9.33 -47.34
N GLY A 201 -4.12 -10.44 -47.33
CA GLY A 201 -3.12 -10.79 -48.36
C GLY A 201 -3.27 -12.14 -49.05
N ALA A 202 -4.46 -12.79 -49.11
CA ALA A 202 -4.59 -14.02 -49.86
C ALA A 202 -6.05 -14.28 -50.27
N GLU A 203 -6.56 -13.56 -51.31
CA GLU A 203 -7.55 -14.07 -52.26
C GLU A 203 -7.78 -13.02 -53.35
N GLY A 204 -7.21 -13.27 -54.51
CA GLY A 204 -7.42 -12.40 -55.66
C GLY A 204 -6.72 -12.89 -56.90
N ALA A 205 -7.12 -14.04 -57.45
CA ALA A 205 -6.89 -14.37 -58.83
C ALA A 205 -7.83 -15.50 -59.27
N GLU A 206 -8.89 -15.14 -60.01
CA GLU A 206 -9.36 -15.80 -61.25
C GLU A 206 -10.69 -15.20 -61.64
N ALA A 207 -10.68 -14.40 -62.62
CA ALA A 207 -11.00 -14.61 -64.03
C ALA A 207 -12.49 -14.82 -64.37
N THR A 208 -12.91 -13.99 -65.24
CA THR A 208 -13.63 -14.11 -66.50
C THR A 208 -15.08 -13.64 -66.56
N SER A 209 -15.20 -12.64 -67.39
CA SER A 209 -16.06 -12.49 -68.60
C SER A 209 -17.57 -12.72 -68.50
N GLY A 210 -18.25 -11.80 -69.08
CA GLY A 210 -19.59 -12.04 -69.70
C GLY A 210 -20.66 -11.09 -69.22
N ASP A 211 -20.80 -10.06 -70.01
CA ASP A 211 -21.86 -9.85 -70.99
C ASP A 211 -23.15 -9.23 -70.49
N GLU A 212 -23.36 -8.09 -71.07
CA GLU A 212 -24.56 -7.48 -71.68
C GLU A 212 -25.87 -7.27 -70.88
N SER A 213 -26.28 -6.08 -71.15
CA SER A 213 -27.69 -5.70 -71.47
C SER A 213 -28.63 -5.20 -70.41
N GLY A 214 -28.94 -3.92 -70.54
CA GLY A 214 -30.29 -3.51 -70.80
C GLY A 214 -31.13 -2.92 -69.69
N GLY A 215 -31.50 -1.69 -69.94
CA GLY A 215 -32.84 -1.17 -69.69
C GLY A 215 -33.07 -0.53 -68.33
N ASP A 216 -33.11 0.73 -68.30
CA ASP A 216 -34.19 1.64 -68.60
C ASP A 216 -35.14 1.91 -67.40
N GLU A 217 -35.44 3.19 -67.30
CA GLU A 217 -36.59 3.87 -66.70
C GLU A 217 -36.82 3.82 -65.16
N ALA A 218 -36.78 4.95 -64.58
CA ALA A 218 -37.78 6.01 -64.39
C ALA A 218 -38.50 5.98 -63.04
N GLU A 219 -38.53 7.19 -62.46
CA GLU A 219 -39.57 7.80 -61.62
C GLU A 219 -39.94 7.20 -60.25
N GLY A 220 -39.92 8.19 -59.35
CA GLY A 220 -40.71 8.17 -58.13
C GLY A 220 -40.14 9.03 -57.06
#